data_84606a9d986a6cb84363630fadcb2a40
#
_entry.id   84606a9d986a6cb84363630fadcb2a40
#
_cell.length_a   1.000
_cell.length_b   1.000
_cell.length_c   1.000
_cell.angle_alpha   90.00
_cell.angle_beta   90.00
_cell.angle_gamma   90.00
#
_symmetry.space_group_name_H-M   'P 1'
#
loop_
_entity.id
_entity.type
_entity.pdbx_description
1 polymer ?
#
loop_
_entity_poly.entity_id
_entity_poly.type
_entity_poly.pdbx_seq_one_letter_code
_entity_poly.pdbx_strand_id
1 'polypeptide(L)'
;MEAFEDQPLSPSENGWAAFLLQRDYRDYYERIGGGGELWLTPIRPLRVAGNLRYDNERSVRDADPWSLFRNSDQWRRNPLIDDGHYTTFGAQVDYDTRNEHDLPSSGWLLRSRYEHSGSDDVAPVLLPESVRPELPIGGGYAFDKLLLDFRRYSRVTPSLRVNARLRADWWIGGDRLPVQRRVSLGGTDILPGYDFRVFDCAPDDFSDPAQPALCDRSLSAQVEVRTRLNLNLGFRVRDNEGKRSGRFIGIEEADLVFLSDAGKGWLAGDGPGQVPVNKIPSFHEWNVDVGVGLDAGAIGAYLAKGLDDGESVKFVVRLQRRF
;
A
#
# COMPACT_ATOMS: atom_id res chain seq x y z
N MET A 1 8.62 4.51 -16.16
CA MET A 1 8.51 4.86 -14.73
C MET A 1 7.91 3.69 -13.97
N GLU A 2 8.43 3.44 -12.81
CA GLU A 2 7.95 2.41 -11.89
C GLU A 2 7.49 3.10 -10.61
N ALA A 3 6.45 2.59 -9.96
CA ALA A 3 6.05 3.10 -8.66
C ALA A 3 6.74 2.32 -7.55
N PHE A 4 6.99 2.96 -6.42
CA PHE A 4 7.46 2.27 -5.21
C PHE A 4 6.49 1.13 -4.89
N GLU A 5 6.99 0.02 -4.38
CA GLU A 5 6.18 -1.18 -4.13
C GLU A 5 5.08 -0.98 -3.07
N ASP A 6 5.29 -0.04 -2.16
CA ASP A 6 4.35 0.26 -1.08
C ASP A 6 3.39 1.37 -1.49
N GLN A 7 2.42 1.04 -2.35
CA GLN A 7 1.49 2.04 -2.87
C GLN A 7 0.08 1.82 -2.32
N PRO A 8 -0.50 2.82 -1.64
CA PRO A 8 -1.78 2.67 -0.95
C PRO A 8 -2.99 2.62 -1.89
N LEU A 9 -2.86 3.13 -3.10
CA LEU A 9 -3.94 3.19 -4.08
C LEU A 9 -3.57 2.47 -5.36
N SER A 10 -4.59 1.92 -6.04
CA SER A 10 -4.42 1.42 -7.41
C SER A 10 -4.02 2.55 -8.36
N PRO A 11 -3.37 2.23 -9.52
CA PRO A 11 -3.01 3.26 -10.50
C PRO A 11 -4.20 4.10 -10.95
N SER A 12 -5.37 3.50 -11.12
CA SER A 12 -6.59 4.21 -11.54
C SER A 12 -7.12 5.14 -10.45
N GLU A 13 -7.17 4.69 -9.19
CA GLU A 13 -7.59 5.54 -8.07
C GLU A 13 -6.66 6.72 -7.89
N ASN A 14 -5.34 6.48 -7.92
CA ASN A 14 -4.34 7.54 -7.84
C ASN A 14 -4.45 8.53 -9.00
N GLY A 15 -4.64 8.03 -10.23
CA GLY A 15 -4.84 8.88 -11.41
C GLY A 15 -6.06 9.80 -11.28
N TRP A 16 -7.20 9.30 -10.76
CA TRP A 16 -8.36 10.12 -10.49
C TRP A 16 -8.12 11.12 -9.35
N ALA A 17 -7.43 10.74 -8.27
CA ALA A 17 -7.09 11.64 -7.18
C ALA A 17 -6.16 12.77 -7.65
N ALA A 18 -5.16 12.45 -8.46
CA ALA A 18 -4.26 13.42 -9.08
C ALA A 18 -5.01 14.36 -10.04
N PHE A 19 -5.78 13.82 -10.97
CA PHE A 19 -6.52 14.59 -11.97
C PHE A 19 -7.58 15.52 -11.36
N LEU A 20 -8.37 15.02 -10.39
CA LEU A 20 -9.47 15.80 -9.80
C LEU A 20 -9.00 16.72 -8.68
N LEU A 21 -8.12 16.26 -7.78
CA LEU A 21 -7.86 16.90 -6.50
C LEU A 21 -6.42 17.35 -6.30
N GLN A 22 -5.56 17.18 -7.29
CA GLN A 22 -4.11 17.45 -7.17
C GLN A 22 -3.46 16.66 -6.01
N ARG A 23 -3.90 15.41 -5.83
CA ARG A 23 -3.37 14.52 -4.81
C ARG A 23 -2.74 13.30 -5.45
N ASP A 24 -1.41 13.23 -5.40
CA ASP A 24 -0.64 12.06 -5.79
C ASP A 24 -0.18 11.30 -4.54
N TYR A 25 -0.66 10.08 -4.41
CA TYR A 25 -0.33 9.17 -3.31
C TYR A 25 0.71 8.12 -3.70
N ARG A 26 1.38 8.32 -4.84
CA ARG A 26 2.40 7.40 -5.33
C ARG A 26 3.72 8.12 -5.51
N ASP A 27 4.81 7.39 -5.28
CA ASP A 27 6.14 7.81 -5.64
C ASP A 27 6.64 6.98 -6.79
N TYR A 28 7.50 7.59 -7.58
CA TYR A 28 7.96 7.01 -8.82
C TYR A 28 9.47 7.10 -8.93
N TYR A 29 10.03 6.13 -9.63
CA TYR A 29 11.41 6.16 -10.09
C TYR A 29 11.49 5.65 -11.54
N GLU A 30 12.55 5.98 -12.22
CA GLU A 30 12.83 5.43 -13.54
C GLU A 30 13.52 4.08 -13.37
N ARG A 31 13.03 3.07 -14.08
CA ARG A 31 13.67 1.77 -14.16
C ARG A 31 13.81 1.39 -15.63
N ILE A 32 15.05 1.15 -16.07
CA ILE A 32 15.39 0.74 -17.43
C ILE A 32 16.27 -0.50 -17.33
N GLY A 33 15.81 -1.61 -17.87
CA GLY A 33 16.55 -2.85 -17.81
C GLY A 33 15.83 -3.99 -18.48
N GLY A 34 16.22 -5.18 -18.13
CA GLY A 34 15.66 -6.41 -18.68
C GLY A 34 15.74 -7.56 -17.69
N GLY A 35 14.89 -8.55 -17.92
CA GLY A 35 14.87 -9.74 -17.06
C GLY A 35 13.95 -10.82 -17.59
N GLY A 36 13.89 -11.91 -16.86
CA GLY A 36 13.01 -13.03 -17.14
C GLY A 36 12.26 -13.48 -15.89
N GLU A 37 11.07 -13.97 -16.07
CA GLU A 37 10.26 -14.60 -15.04
C GLU A 37 9.82 -15.98 -15.49
N LEU A 38 9.94 -16.94 -14.60
CA LEU A 38 9.40 -18.30 -14.74
C LEU A 38 8.38 -18.53 -13.65
N TRP A 39 7.20 -19.04 -14.01
CA TRP A 39 6.16 -19.38 -13.06
C TRP A 39 5.61 -20.77 -13.31
N LEU A 40 5.19 -21.43 -12.23
CA LEU A 40 4.61 -22.75 -12.21
C LEU A 40 3.33 -22.73 -11.39
N THR A 41 2.36 -23.56 -11.79
CA THR A 41 1.12 -23.78 -11.04
C THR A 41 1.00 -25.27 -10.75
N PRO A 42 1.69 -25.78 -9.70
CA PRO A 42 1.71 -27.19 -9.39
C PRO A 42 0.33 -27.77 -9.09
N ILE A 43 -0.49 -26.99 -8.40
CA ILE A 43 -1.90 -27.28 -8.13
C ILE A 43 -2.70 -25.96 -8.24
N ARG A 44 -4.00 -26.04 -8.52
CA ARG A 44 -4.85 -24.85 -8.76
C ARG A 44 -4.70 -23.68 -7.76
N PRO A 45 -4.67 -23.89 -6.44
CA PRO A 45 -4.56 -22.76 -5.51
C PRO A 45 -3.12 -22.21 -5.36
N LEU A 46 -2.10 -22.91 -5.85
CA LEU A 46 -0.69 -22.59 -5.62
C LEU A 46 0.01 -22.18 -6.90
N ARG A 47 0.55 -20.96 -6.94
CA ARG A 47 1.45 -20.44 -7.97
C ARG A 47 2.80 -20.13 -7.34
N VAL A 48 3.87 -20.55 -7.98
CA VAL A 48 5.25 -20.23 -7.60
C VAL A 48 5.91 -19.55 -8.78
N ALA A 49 6.62 -18.46 -8.55
CA ALA A 49 7.36 -17.75 -9.58
C ALA A 49 8.78 -17.42 -9.10
N GLY A 50 9.70 -17.36 -10.04
CA GLY A 50 11.06 -16.87 -9.84
C GLY A 50 11.40 -15.90 -10.96
N ASN A 51 12.09 -14.82 -10.64
CA ASN A 51 12.55 -13.85 -11.63
C ASN A 51 14.00 -13.47 -11.39
N LEU A 52 14.65 -13.07 -12.48
CA LEU A 52 15.98 -12.45 -12.46
C LEU A 52 15.91 -11.21 -13.34
N ARG A 53 16.39 -10.08 -12.82
CA ARG A 53 16.40 -8.79 -13.52
C ARG A 53 17.75 -8.11 -13.36
N TYR A 54 18.09 -7.30 -14.35
CA TYR A 54 19.16 -6.32 -14.28
C TYR A 54 18.61 -4.98 -14.73
N ASP A 55 18.53 -4.04 -13.82
CA ASP A 55 17.85 -2.76 -14.00
C ASP A 55 18.78 -1.60 -13.59
N ASN A 56 18.73 -0.50 -14.36
CA ASN A 56 19.24 0.79 -13.96
C ASN A 56 18.08 1.58 -13.34
N GLU A 57 18.17 1.87 -12.06
CA GLU A 57 17.17 2.62 -11.30
C GLU A 57 17.67 4.04 -11.06
N ARG A 58 16.83 5.05 -11.33
CA ARG A 58 17.18 6.47 -11.21
C ARG A 58 16.05 7.29 -10.64
N SER A 59 16.41 8.32 -9.89
CA SER A 59 15.50 9.35 -9.41
C SER A 59 14.83 10.06 -10.58
N VAL A 60 13.52 10.31 -10.48
CA VAL A 60 12.80 11.12 -11.46
C VAL A 60 12.52 12.49 -10.91
N ARG A 61 12.50 13.48 -11.79
CA ARG A 61 12.16 14.84 -11.45
C ARG A 61 10.68 14.99 -11.18
N ASP A 62 10.35 15.97 -10.36
CA ASP A 62 8.96 16.37 -10.13
C ASP A 62 8.30 16.77 -11.46
N ALA A 63 7.02 16.48 -11.57
CA ALA A 63 6.18 16.91 -12.66
C ALA A 63 4.97 17.65 -12.09
N ASP A 64 4.58 18.75 -12.74
CA ASP A 64 3.44 19.58 -12.36
C ASP A 64 2.31 19.41 -13.40
N PRO A 65 1.63 18.25 -13.44
CA PRO A 65 0.53 18.03 -14.37
C PRO A 65 -0.68 18.89 -13.98
N TRP A 66 -1.49 19.24 -14.97
CA TRP A 66 -2.72 19.98 -14.73
C TRP A 66 -3.74 19.13 -13.95
N SER A 67 -4.46 19.76 -13.01
CA SER A 67 -5.57 19.17 -12.26
C SER A 67 -6.85 19.98 -12.43
N LEU A 68 -8.02 19.33 -12.30
CA LEU A 68 -9.32 20.01 -12.49
C LEU A 68 -9.64 20.97 -11.35
N PHE A 69 -9.32 20.58 -10.11
CA PHE A 69 -9.50 21.39 -8.92
C PHE A 69 -8.14 21.60 -8.24
N ARG A 70 -8.02 22.66 -7.44
CA ARG A 70 -6.82 22.99 -6.66
C ARG A 70 -5.53 23.21 -7.48
N ASN A 71 -5.66 23.58 -8.74
CA ASN A 71 -4.52 23.74 -9.66
C ASN A 71 -3.54 24.88 -9.26
N SER A 72 -3.84 25.61 -8.20
CA SER A 72 -2.94 26.60 -7.58
C SER A 72 -2.09 26.05 -6.44
N ASP A 73 -2.40 24.83 -5.97
CA ASP A 73 -1.62 24.20 -4.91
C ASP A 73 -0.26 23.70 -5.49
N GLN A 74 0.72 23.49 -4.64
CA GLN A 74 1.95 22.84 -5.05
C GLN A 74 1.80 21.33 -5.00
N TRP A 75 2.33 20.66 -6.01
CA TRP A 75 2.42 19.21 -6.00
C TRP A 75 3.40 18.75 -4.91
N ARG A 76 3.08 17.60 -4.34
CA ARG A 76 4.01 16.91 -3.45
C ARG A 76 5.24 16.47 -4.26
N ARG A 77 6.43 16.77 -3.73
CA ARG A 77 7.66 16.34 -4.37
C ARG A 77 7.79 14.82 -4.38
N ASN A 78 8.35 14.33 -5.47
CA ASN A 78 8.73 12.91 -5.58
C ASN A 78 10.05 12.70 -4.84
N PRO A 79 10.18 11.73 -3.93
CA PRO A 79 11.43 11.51 -3.20
C PRO A 79 12.54 11.02 -4.13
N LEU A 80 13.76 11.39 -3.81
CA LEU A 80 14.95 10.81 -4.44
C LEU A 80 15.08 9.34 -4.01
N ILE A 81 15.69 8.54 -4.89
CA ILE A 81 16.00 7.13 -4.64
C ILE A 81 17.52 6.92 -4.62
N ASP A 82 17.95 5.75 -4.23
CA ASP A 82 19.33 5.34 -4.37
C ASP A 82 19.56 4.88 -5.81
N ASP A 83 20.11 5.78 -6.61
CA ASP A 83 20.39 5.53 -8.01
C ASP A 83 21.46 4.45 -8.18
N GLY A 84 21.33 3.57 -9.19
CA GLY A 84 22.34 2.55 -9.47
C GLY A 84 21.82 1.42 -10.37
N HIS A 85 22.74 0.50 -10.69
CA HIS A 85 22.43 -0.70 -11.43
C HIS A 85 22.20 -1.86 -10.46
N TYR A 86 21.00 -2.41 -10.45
CA TYR A 86 20.61 -3.48 -9.53
C TYR A 86 20.45 -4.80 -10.28
N THR A 87 21.11 -5.84 -9.77
CA THR A 87 20.83 -7.23 -10.14
C THR A 87 19.91 -7.81 -9.07
N THR A 88 18.69 -8.16 -9.48
CA THR A 88 17.64 -8.60 -8.56
C THR A 88 17.21 -10.02 -8.87
N PHE A 89 17.27 -10.89 -7.89
CA PHE A 89 16.62 -12.19 -7.88
C PHE A 89 15.35 -12.11 -7.02
N GLY A 90 14.22 -12.53 -7.56
CA GLY A 90 12.94 -12.56 -6.85
C GLY A 90 12.33 -13.96 -6.84
N ALA A 91 11.69 -14.30 -5.74
CA ALA A 91 10.86 -15.49 -5.63
C ALA A 91 9.49 -15.11 -5.07
N GLN A 92 8.42 -15.67 -5.64
CA GLN A 92 7.05 -15.41 -5.21
C GLN A 92 6.28 -16.71 -5.04
N VAL A 93 5.48 -16.76 -3.98
CA VAL A 93 4.53 -17.86 -3.72
C VAL A 93 3.16 -17.22 -3.48
N ASP A 94 2.19 -17.59 -4.31
CA ASP A 94 0.78 -17.21 -4.16
C ASP A 94 -0.04 -18.47 -3.88
N TYR A 95 -0.81 -18.46 -2.80
CA TYR A 95 -1.81 -19.47 -2.48
C TYR A 95 -3.17 -18.79 -2.40
N ASP A 96 -4.06 -19.07 -3.37
CA ASP A 96 -5.34 -18.38 -3.55
C ASP A 96 -6.49 -19.37 -3.65
N THR A 97 -7.29 -19.43 -2.59
CA THR A 97 -8.51 -20.24 -2.51
C THR A 97 -9.77 -19.39 -2.46
N ARG A 98 -9.68 -18.11 -2.82
CA ARG A 98 -10.84 -17.23 -2.87
C ARG A 98 -11.88 -17.76 -3.86
N ASN A 99 -13.14 -17.68 -3.47
CA ASN A 99 -14.25 -18.08 -4.35
C ASN A 99 -14.41 -17.15 -5.56
N GLU A 100 -13.97 -15.92 -5.45
CA GLU A 100 -14.01 -14.87 -6.48
C GLU A 100 -12.83 -13.92 -6.28
N HIS A 101 -12.24 -13.40 -7.37
CA HIS A 101 -11.06 -12.54 -7.27
C HIS A 101 -11.40 -11.10 -6.93
N ASP A 102 -12.44 -10.55 -7.55
CA ASP A 102 -12.79 -9.13 -7.43
C ASP A 102 -13.60 -8.83 -6.16
N LEU A 103 -14.55 -9.71 -5.83
CA LEU A 103 -15.46 -9.54 -4.70
C LEU A 103 -15.49 -10.78 -3.80
N PRO A 104 -14.37 -11.18 -3.22
CA PRO A 104 -14.30 -12.41 -2.46
C PRO A 104 -15.22 -12.38 -1.23
N SER A 105 -15.94 -13.48 -1.03
CA SER A 105 -16.78 -13.66 0.16
C SER A 105 -16.30 -14.81 1.06
N SER A 106 -15.40 -15.65 0.54
CA SER A 106 -14.81 -16.77 1.30
C SER A 106 -13.47 -17.17 0.71
N GLY A 107 -12.62 -17.76 1.53
CA GLY A 107 -11.33 -18.30 1.12
C GLY A 107 -10.15 -17.57 1.74
N TRP A 108 -8.98 -17.90 1.24
CA TRP A 108 -7.69 -17.38 1.68
C TRP A 108 -6.91 -16.85 0.49
N LEU A 109 -6.15 -15.79 0.71
CA LEU A 109 -5.05 -15.38 -0.14
C LEU A 109 -3.81 -15.25 0.74
N LEU A 110 -2.77 -15.97 0.41
CA LEU A 110 -1.43 -15.81 0.93
C LEU A 110 -0.52 -15.45 -0.23
N ARG A 111 0.15 -14.32 -0.14
CA ARG A 111 1.22 -13.92 -1.04
C ARG A 111 2.50 -13.71 -0.25
N SER A 112 3.55 -14.40 -0.65
CA SER A 112 4.89 -14.20 -0.13
C SER A 112 5.81 -13.81 -1.29
N ARG A 113 6.55 -12.73 -1.13
CA ARG A 113 7.52 -12.26 -2.12
C ARG A 113 8.86 -12.02 -1.44
N TYR A 114 9.88 -12.72 -1.91
CA TYR A 114 11.27 -12.53 -1.50
C TYR A 114 12.03 -11.80 -2.61
N GLU A 115 12.90 -10.89 -2.23
CA GLU A 115 13.81 -10.16 -3.10
C GLU A 115 15.22 -10.20 -2.50
N HIS A 116 16.17 -10.66 -3.30
CA HIS A 116 17.59 -10.46 -3.09
C HIS A 116 18.10 -9.55 -4.19
N SER A 117 18.72 -8.43 -3.83
CA SER A 117 19.21 -7.47 -4.82
C SER A 117 20.59 -6.95 -4.43
N GLY A 118 21.44 -6.78 -5.43
CA GLY A 118 22.79 -6.26 -5.27
C GLY A 118 23.14 -5.21 -6.32
N SER A 119 24.10 -4.36 -5.98
CA SER A 119 24.63 -3.29 -6.82
C SER A 119 26.10 -3.03 -6.50
N ASP A 120 26.90 -2.69 -7.51
CA ASP A 120 28.32 -2.31 -7.35
C ASP A 120 28.53 -0.80 -7.49
N ASP A 121 27.51 -0.04 -7.89
CA ASP A 121 27.61 1.37 -8.23
C ASP A 121 26.51 2.25 -7.63
N VAL A 122 25.92 1.82 -6.51
CA VAL A 122 24.85 2.57 -5.86
C VAL A 122 25.31 3.98 -5.45
N ALA A 123 24.53 4.99 -5.83
CA ALA A 123 24.67 6.37 -5.40
C ALA A 123 23.61 6.67 -4.33
N PRO A 124 23.95 6.59 -3.03
CA PRO A 124 22.99 6.70 -1.96
C PRO A 124 22.46 8.12 -1.80
N VAL A 125 21.17 8.25 -1.51
CA VAL A 125 20.58 9.51 -1.04
C VAL A 125 21.17 9.86 0.31
N LEU A 126 21.58 11.11 0.48
CA LEU A 126 22.09 11.62 1.74
C LEU A 126 20.93 11.75 2.76
N LEU A 127 20.88 10.84 3.68
CA LEU A 127 19.98 10.86 4.83
C LEU A 127 20.81 10.95 6.11
N PRO A 128 20.25 11.46 7.24
CA PRO A 128 20.95 11.44 8.51
C PRO A 128 21.41 10.03 8.90
N GLU A 129 22.55 9.92 9.55
CA GLU A 129 23.16 8.65 9.96
C GLU A 129 22.20 7.82 10.86
N SER A 130 21.40 8.47 11.69
CA SER A 130 20.36 7.84 12.52
C SER A 130 19.28 7.13 11.72
N VAL A 131 19.00 7.60 10.50
CA VAL A 131 18.03 7.01 9.57
C VAL A 131 18.67 5.95 8.70
N ARG A 132 19.92 6.21 8.33
CA ARG A 132 20.67 5.37 7.40
C ARG A 132 22.15 5.40 7.76
N PRO A 133 22.64 4.44 8.54
CA PRO A 133 24.06 4.25 8.73
C PRO A 133 24.73 4.05 7.37
N GLU A 134 25.98 4.51 7.27
CA GLU A 134 26.76 4.56 6.03
C GLU A 134 26.58 3.33 5.14
N LEU A 135 26.25 3.57 3.88
CA LEU A 135 26.42 2.56 2.85
C LEU A 135 27.92 2.44 2.52
N PRO A 136 28.40 1.24 2.21
CA PRO A 136 29.78 1.07 1.78
C PRO A 136 30.02 1.86 0.49
N ILE A 137 30.82 2.92 0.57
CA ILE A 137 31.25 3.68 -0.60
C ILE A 137 32.26 2.81 -1.35
N GLY A 138 31.90 2.35 -2.56
CA GLY A 138 32.78 1.57 -3.44
C GLY A 138 32.94 0.09 -3.08
N GLY A 139 32.06 -0.46 -2.27
CA GLY A 139 31.95 -1.91 -2.01
C GLY A 139 30.67 -2.50 -2.62
N GLY A 140 30.62 -3.83 -2.76
CA GLY A 140 29.40 -4.50 -3.18
C GLY A 140 28.28 -4.23 -2.17
N TYR A 141 27.12 -3.82 -2.66
CA TYR A 141 25.91 -3.54 -1.90
C TYR A 141 24.90 -4.64 -2.15
N ALA A 142 24.36 -5.25 -1.11
CA ALA A 142 23.35 -6.29 -1.27
C ALA A 142 22.40 -6.35 -0.08
N PHE A 143 21.12 -6.56 -0.35
CA PHE A 143 20.07 -6.66 0.66
C PHE A 143 19.07 -7.78 0.37
N ASP A 144 18.39 -8.21 1.41
CA ASP A 144 17.31 -9.19 1.39
C ASP A 144 16.02 -8.59 1.97
N LYS A 145 14.91 -8.73 1.21
CA LYS A 145 13.59 -8.24 1.60
C LYS A 145 12.54 -9.34 1.46
N LEU A 146 11.60 -9.39 2.40
CA LEU A 146 10.43 -10.26 2.36
C LEU A 146 9.16 -9.42 2.51
N LEU A 147 8.19 -9.65 1.63
CA LEU A 147 6.83 -9.15 1.76
C LEU A 147 5.88 -10.32 1.98
N LEU A 148 5.02 -10.20 2.98
CA LEU A 148 3.93 -11.14 3.24
C LEU A 148 2.60 -10.38 3.20
N ASP A 149 1.61 -10.91 2.49
CA ASP A 149 0.23 -10.41 2.47
C ASP A 149 -0.71 -11.60 2.63
N PHE A 150 -1.27 -11.71 3.79
CA PHE A 150 -2.17 -12.77 4.16
C PHE A 150 -3.58 -12.21 4.35
N ARG A 151 -4.57 -12.78 3.65
CA ARG A 151 -5.96 -12.35 3.69
C ARG A 151 -6.90 -13.51 3.95
N ARG A 152 -7.89 -13.28 4.79
CA ARG A 152 -8.98 -14.22 5.06
C ARG A 152 -10.31 -13.55 4.77
N TYR A 153 -11.15 -14.25 4.02
CA TYR A 153 -12.52 -13.86 3.74
C TYR A 153 -13.45 -14.89 4.33
N SER A 154 -14.43 -14.46 5.13
CA SER A 154 -15.34 -15.34 5.85
C SER A 154 -16.77 -14.85 5.72
N ARG A 155 -17.60 -15.64 5.06
CA ARG A 155 -19.06 -15.44 5.06
C ARG A 155 -19.63 -16.06 6.32
N VAL A 156 -20.05 -15.24 7.27
CA VAL A 156 -20.64 -15.67 8.54
C VAL A 156 -22.13 -16.00 8.36
N THR A 157 -22.85 -15.12 7.62
CA THR A 157 -24.24 -15.34 7.20
C THR A 157 -24.37 -14.90 5.72
N PRO A 158 -25.53 -15.12 5.07
CA PRO A 158 -25.75 -14.60 3.71
C PRO A 158 -25.54 -13.09 3.55
N SER A 159 -25.77 -12.31 4.60
CA SER A 159 -25.63 -10.86 4.61
C SER A 159 -24.41 -10.35 5.37
N LEU A 160 -23.75 -11.15 6.20
CA LEU A 160 -22.62 -10.75 7.04
C LEU A 160 -21.32 -11.41 6.60
N ARG A 161 -20.29 -10.61 6.37
CA ARG A 161 -18.93 -11.05 6.03
C ARG A 161 -17.93 -10.42 6.98
N VAL A 162 -16.87 -11.16 7.28
CA VAL A 162 -15.71 -10.68 8.03
C VAL A 162 -14.48 -10.95 7.19
N ASN A 163 -13.74 -9.90 6.88
CA ASN A 163 -12.48 -9.95 6.16
C ASN A 163 -11.36 -9.54 7.11
N ALA A 164 -10.23 -10.20 7.01
CA ALA A 164 -9.03 -9.87 7.77
C ALA A 164 -7.81 -9.89 6.84
N ARG A 165 -6.88 -8.98 7.06
CA ARG A 165 -5.59 -8.92 6.36
C ARG A 165 -4.47 -8.72 7.38
N LEU A 166 -3.37 -9.44 7.19
CA LEU A 166 -2.10 -9.21 7.87
C LEU A 166 -1.05 -8.99 6.79
N ARG A 167 -0.33 -7.88 6.86
CA ARG A 167 0.75 -7.57 5.93
C ARG A 167 2.02 -7.27 6.69
N ALA A 168 3.14 -7.81 6.20
CA ALA A 168 4.47 -7.51 6.68
C ALA A 168 5.38 -7.17 5.50
N ASP A 169 6.06 -6.05 5.60
CA ASP A 169 7.21 -5.69 4.77
C ASP A 169 8.45 -5.77 5.66
N TRP A 170 9.45 -6.55 5.24
CA TRP A 170 10.50 -6.97 6.16
C TRP A 170 11.89 -6.98 5.50
N TRP A 171 12.75 -6.09 5.95
CA TRP A 171 14.17 -6.27 5.72
C TRP A 171 14.67 -7.47 6.53
N ILE A 172 15.28 -8.47 5.86
CA ILE A 172 15.75 -9.70 6.48
C ILE A 172 17.23 -9.57 6.86
N GLY A 173 18.04 -8.97 5.99
CA GLY A 173 19.49 -8.89 6.20
C GLY A 173 20.24 -8.26 5.04
N GLY A 174 21.56 -8.30 5.10
CA GLY A 174 22.43 -7.58 4.18
C GLY A 174 22.55 -6.09 4.54
N ASP A 175 22.88 -5.30 3.54
CA ASP A 175 22.92 -3.85 3.68
C ASP A 175 21.52 -3.26 3.88
N ARG A 176 21.43 -1.98 4.31
CA ARG A 176 20.14 -1.31 4.51
C ARG A 176 19.36 -1.20 3.21
N LEU A 177 18.05 -1.35 3.28
CA LEU A 177 17.20 -1.18 2.11
C LEU A 177 17.42 0.18 1.44
N PRO A 178 17.51 0.23 0.10
CA PRO A 178 17.50 1.49 -0.63
C PRO A 178 16.13 2.17 -0.46
N VAL A 179 16.09 3.49 -0.62
CA VAL A 179 14.87 4.30 -0.36
C VAL A 179 13.68 3.76 -1.10
N GLN A 180 13.83 3.37 -2.37
CA GLN A 180 12.74 2.84 -3.21
C GLN A 180 12.22 1.45 -2.77
N ARG A 181 12.86 0.79 -1.83
CA ARG A 181 12.40 -0.49 -1.24
C ARG A 181 11.91 -0.35 0.20
N ARG A 182 12.01 0.83 0.78
CA ARG A 182 11.50 1.11 2.12
C ARG A 182 10.00 1.41 2.10
N VAL A 183 9.37 1.39 3.26
CA VAL A 183 7.92 1.51 3.43
C VAL A 183 7.55 2.60 4.42
N SER A 184 6.32 3.11 4.31
CA SER A 184 5.70 3.95 5.32
C SER A 184 4.28 3.48 5.60
N LEU A 185 3.69 3.92 6.69
CA LEU A 185 2.31 3.65 7.03
C LEU A 185 1.48 4.94 7.07
N GLY A 186 0.18 4.77 6.99
CA GLY A 186 -0.79 5.86 6.92
C GLY A 186 -1.36 6.04 5.52
N GLY A 187 -2.62 6.46 5.46
CA GLY A 187 -3.33 6.70 4.22
C GLY A 187 -4.38 5.65 3.89
N THR A 188 -4.99 5.79 2.75
CA THR A 188 -6.27 5.20 2.37
C THR A 188 -6.32 3.67 2.31
N ASP A 189 -5.21 2.97 2.24
CA ASP A 189 -5.19 1.49 2.17
C ASP A 189 -4.95 0.86 3.54
N ILE A 190 -3.94 1.34 4.25
CA ILE A 190 -3.48 0.77 5.53
C ILE A 190 -3.85 1.72 6.64
N LEU A 191 -4.35 2.23 7.30
CA LEU A 191 -4.65 3.24 8.31
C LEU A 191 -5.35 4.47 7.72
N PRO A 192 -6.56 4.32 7.18
CA PRO A 192 -7.30 5.42 6.56
C PRO A 192 -7.70 6.55 7.51
N GLY A 193 -7.61 6.34 8.84
CA GLY A 193 -7.80 7.37 9.85
C GLY A 193 -6.64 8.36 9.95
N TYR A 194 -5.53 8.11 9.26
CA TYR A 194 -4.33 8.94 9.29
C TYR A 194 -4.00 9.50 7.91
N ASP A 195 -3.18 10.55 7.87
CA ASP A 195 -2.69 11.12 6.63
C ASP A 195 -1.69 10.18 5.93
N PHE A 196 -1.54 10.39 4.64
CA PHE A 196 -0.59 9.62 3.84
C PHE A 196 0.84 9.81 4.37
N ARG A 197 1.55 8.72 4.65
CA ARG A 197 2.92 8.70 5.16
C ARG A 197 3.14 9.45 6.48
N VAL A 198 2.13 9.60 7.28
CA VAL A 198 2.29 10.25 8.58
C VAL A 198 3.24 9.47 9.50
N PHE A 199 3.33 8.16 9.32
CA PHE A 199 4.24 7.29 10.07
C PHE A 199 5.44 6.91 9.22
N ASP A 200 6.39 7.80 9.15
CA ASP A 200 7.74 7.50 8.69
C ASP A 200 8.63 7.04 9.86
N CYS A 201 9.89 6.80 9.59
CA CYS A 201 10.86 6.37 10.59
C CYS A 201 11.91 7.47 10.85
N ALA A 202 11.53 8.73 10.65
CA ALA A 202 12.36 9.86 10.96
C ALA A 202 12.58 9.97 12.47
N PRO A 203 13.78 10.34 12.93
CA PRO A 203 13.97 10.84 14.28
C PRO A 203 13.24 12.19 14.45
N ASP A 204 12.86 12.53 15.68
CA ASP A 204 12.06 13.72 16.00
C ASP A 204 12.67 15.06 15.51
N ASP A 205 13.98 15.10 15.31
CA ASP A 205 14.73 16.27 14.84
C ASP A 205 14.89 16.31 13.30
N PHE A 206 14.40 15.30 12.58
CA PHE A 206 14.45 15.24 11.13
C PHE A 206 13.06 15.36 10.51
N SER A 207 12.88 16.39 9.70
CA SER A 207 11.68 16.57 8.91
C SER A 207 12.04 17.16 7.56
N ASP A 208 12.05 16.35 6.52
CA ASP A 208 12.13 16.80 5.13
C ASP A 208 10.92 16.24 4.35
N PRO A 209 9.90 17.07 4.07
CA PRO A 209 8.74 16.64 3.31
C PRO A 209 9.05 16.13 1.89
N ALA A 210 10.21 16.56 1.35
CA ALA A 210 10.66 16.12 0.02
C ALA A 210 11.40 14.77 0.06
N GLN A 211 11.95 14.40 1.22
CA GLN A 211 12.71 13.18 1.38
C GLN A 211 12.32 12.46 2.68
N PRO A 212 11.21 11.74 2.70
CA PRO A 212 10.73 11.04 3.89
C PRO A 212 11.70 9.95 4.34
N ALA A 213 11.85 9.79 5.65
CA ALA A 213 12.64 8.72 6.25
C ALA A 213 11.81 7.44 6.36
N LEU A 214 11.73 6.70 5.29
CA LEU A 214 10.95 5.47 5.21
C LEU A 214 11.53 4.35 6.09
N CYS A 215 10.67 3.41 6.51
CA CYS A 215 11.00 2.31 7.42
C CYS A 215 11.58 1.09 6.69
N ASP A 216 12.43 0.31 7.35
CA ASP A 216 12.93 -0.98 6.86
C ASP A 216 11.90 -2.09 7.00
N ARG A 217 11.08 -1.97 8.02
CA ARG A 217 10.08 -2.97 8.39
C ARG A 217 8.75 -2.33 8.69
N SER A 218 7.69 -3.02 8.32
CA SER A 218 6.35 -2.68 8.77
C SER A 218 5.53 -3.94 9.03
N LEU A 219 4.57 -3.79 9.91
CA LEU A 219 3.57 -4.80 10.19
C LEU A 219 2.22 -4.12 10.34
N SER A 220 1.19 -4.64 9.65
CA SER A 220 -0.17 -4.12 9.74
C SER A 220 -1.19 -5.23 9.79
N ALA A 221 -2.25 -5.01 10.56
CA ALA A 221 -3.40 -5.87 10.68
C ALA A 221 -4.67 -5.07 10.41
N GLN A 222 -5.55 -5.59 9.58
CA GLN A 222 -6.78 -4.94 9.14
C GLN A 222 -7.95 -5.90 9.30
N VAL A 223 -9.07 -5.41 9.80
CA VAL A 223 -10.32 -6.18 9.94
C VAL A 223 -11.47 -5.35 9.41
N GLU A 224 -12.33 -5.98 8.62
CA GLU A 224 -13.58 -5.40 8.15
C GLU A 224 -14.75 -6.31 8.48
N VAL A 225 -15.80 -5.73 9.02
CA VAL A 225 -17.10 -6.38 9.18
C VAL A 225 -18.06 -5.72 8.20
N ARG A 226 -18.58 -6.50 7.26
CA ARG A 226 -19.45 -6.04 6.16
C ARG A 226 -20.83 -6.62 6.28
N THR A 227 -21.84 -5.78 6.28
CA THR A 227 -23.24 -6.23 6.27
C THR A 227 -23.97 -5.65 5.07
N ARG A 228 -24.69 -6.52 4.33
CA ARG A 228 -25.44 -6.08 3.14
C ARG A 228 -26.69 -5.32 3.54
N LEU A 229 -26.88 -4.17 2.93
CA LEU A 229 -28.06 -3.32 3.04
C LEU A 229 -28.79 -3.28 1.69
N ASN A 230 -30.10 -3.41 1.73
CA ASN A 230 -30.98 -3.16 0.59
C ASN A 230 -31.43 -1.69 0.63
N LEU A 231 -30.79 -0.84 -0.16
CA LEU A 231 -31.02 0.60 -0.09
C LEU A 231 -32.08 1.09 -1.09
N ASN A 232 -32.13 0.54 -2.30
CA ASN A 232 -33.02 0.97 -3.40
C ASN A 232 -33.02 2.50 -3.66
N LEU A 233 -31.82 3.09 -3.63
CA LEU A 233 -31.62 4.50 -3.89
C LEU A 233 -31.42 4.74 -5.38
N GLY A 234 -32.39 5.29 -6.06
CA GLY A 234 -32.29 5.58 -7.49
C GLY A 234 -33.60 6.00 -8.13
N PHE A 235 -33.57 6.16 -9.44
CA PHE A 235 -34.75 6.50 -10.24
C PHE A 235 -34.90 5.54 -11.42
N ARG A 236 -36.13 5.34 -11.83
CA ARG A 236 -36.46 4.58 -13.03
C ARG A 236 -36.76 5.54 -14.17
N VAL A 237 -36.00 5.38 -15.25
CA VAL A 237 -36.29 6.10 -16.49
C VAL A 237 -37.52 5.45 -17.12
N ARG A 238 -38.57 6.25 -17.41
CA ARG A 238 -39.74 5.79 -18.16
C ARG A 238 -39.38 5.76 -19.64
N ASP A 239 -39.85 4.75 -20.35
CA ASP A 239 -39.82 4.77 -21.80
C ASP A 239 -40.88 5.73 -22.37
N ASN A 240 -40.79 6.00 -23.67
CA ASN A 240 -41.70 6.93 -24.35
C ASN A 240 -43.18 6.48 -24.36
N GLU A 241 -43.47 5.24 -23.95
CA GLU A 241 -44.83 4.65 -23.88
C GLU A 241 -45.44 4.78 -22.48
N GLY A 242 -44.76 5.36 -21.52
CA GLY A 242 -45.27 5.56 -20.17
C GLY A 242 -45.35 4.29 -19.30
N LYS A 243 -44.87 3.13 -19.79
CA LYS A 243 -44.82 1.89 -19.05
C LYS A 243 -43.68 1.93 -18.01
N ARG A 244 -43.92 1.35 -16.82
CA ARG A 244 -42.92 1.25 -15.73
C ARG A 244 -41.78 0.25 -16.02
N SER A 245 -41.52 -0.06 -17.26
CA SER A 245 -40.50 -0.99 -17.75
C SER A 245 -39.11 -0.34 -17.91
N GLY A 246 -38.94 0.91 -17.48
CA GLY A 246 -37.68 1.64 -17.65
C GLY A 246 -36.53 1.11 -16.79
N ARG A 247 -35.33 1.30 -17.31
CA ARG A 247 -34.06 0.94 -16.66
C ARG A 247 -33.92 1.64 -15.31
N PHE A 248 -33.66 0.88 -14.25
CA PHE A 248 -33.29 1.43 -12.94
C PHE A 248 -31.86 1.98 -13.03
N ILE A 249 -31.68 3.22 -12.57
CA ILE A 249 -30.39 3.86 -12.42
C ILE A 249 -30.25 4.25 -10.96
N GLY A 250 -29.36 3.56 -10.23
CA GLY A 250 -29.17 3.80 -8.80
C GLY A 250 -28.44 2.66 -8.11
N ILE A 251 -28.44 2.72 -6.80
CA ILE A 251 -27.82 1.75 -5.90
C ILE A 251 -28.93 0.90 -5.30
N GLU A 252 -29.02 -0.36 -5.69
CA GLU A 252 -30.00 -1.31 -5.13
C GLU A 252 -29.50 -1.93 -3.83
N GLU A 253 -28.20 -2.25 -3.79
CA GLU A 253 -27.54 -2.87 -2.64
C GLU A 253 -26.24 -2.13 -2.33
N ALA A 254 -25.91 -2.02 -1.06
CA ALA A 254 -24.60 -1.60 -0.58
C ALA A 254 -24.17 -2.41 0.63
N ASP A 255 -22.88 -2.54 0.86
CA ASP A 255 -22.37 -3.07 2.12
C ASP A 255 -22.13 -1.91 3.10
N LEU A 256 -22.70 -1.98 4.29
CA LEU A 256 -22.24 -1.20 5.43
C LEU A 256 -20.98 -1.87 5.97
N VAL A 257 -19.91 -1.10 6.07
CA VAL A 257 -18.59 -1.59 6.44
C VAL A 257 -18.15 -0.94 7.74
N PHE A 258 -17.78 -1.74 8.72
CA PHE A 258 -17.03 -1.32 9.90
C PHE A 258 -15.60 -1.80 9.73
N LEU A 259 -14.63 -0.94 9.94
CA LEU A 259 -13.21 -1.25 9.82
C LEU A 259 -12.45 -0.91 11.10
N SER A 260 -11.42 -1.69 11.37
CA SER A 260 -10.42 -1.41 12.39
C SER A 260 -9.08 -1.90 11.89
N ASP A 261 -8.11 -1.00 11.88
CA ASP A 261 -6.77 -1.27 11.40
C ASP A 261 -5.75 -0.92 12.48
N ALA A 262 -4.63 -1.63 12.47
CA ALA A 262 -3.51 -1.37 13.34
C ALA A 262 -2.21 -1.56 12.56
N GLY A 263 -1.19 -0.76 12.82
CA GLY A 263 0.09 -0.91 12.14
C GLY A 263 1.22 -0.16 12.82
N LYS A 264 2.44 -0.63 12.56
CA LYS A 264 3.69 -0.01 12.99
C LYS A 264 4.77 -0.20 11.93
N GLY A 265 5.48 0.88 11.61
CA GLY A 265 6.73 0.86 10.87
C GLY A 265 7.91 1.15 11.80
N TRP A 266 9.09 0.63 11.49
CA TRP A 266 10.31 0.90 12.27
C TRP A 266 11.58 0.65 11.47
N LEU A 267 12.68 1.23 11.96
CA LEU A 267 14.03 0.87 11.53
C LEU A 267 14.54 -0.26 12.41
N ALA A 268 15.06 -1.31 11.80
CA ALA A 268 15.64 -2.43 12.53
C ALA A 268 17.15 -2.22 12.73
N GLY A 269 17.68 -2.44 13.95
CA GLY A 269 19.09 -2.31 14.25
C GLY A 269 19.35 -2.03 15.72
N ASP A 270 20.59 -1.65 16.03
CA ASP A 270 21.05 -1.39 17.39
C ASP A 270 21.36 0.11 17.63
N GLY A 271 21.05 0.99 16.65
CA GLY A 271 21.24 2.43 16.75
C GLY A 271 20.13 3.14 17.54
N PRO A 272 20.30 4.43 17.85
CA PRO A 272 19.28 5.24 18.49
C PRO A 272 17.97 5.25 17.68
N GLY A 273 16.83 5.05 18.33
CA GLY A 273 15.51 5.00 17.71
C GLY A 273 15.24 3.73 16.87
N GLN A 274 16.17 2.78 16.84
CA GLN A 274 16.02 1.53 16.13
C GLN A 274 15.51 0.42 17.05
N VAL A 275 14.81 -0.54 16.46
CA VAL A 275 14.34 -1.75 17.16
C VAL A 275 15.31 -2.90 16.85
N PRO A 276 15.83 -3.62 17.85
CA PRO A 276 16.73 -4.75 17.62
C PRO A 276 16.18 -5.72 16.58
N VAL A 277 17.05 -6.23 15.70
CA VAL A 277 16.69 -7.03 14.52
C VAL A 277 15.80 -8.24 14.84
N ASN A 278 15.96 -8.82 16.04
CA ASN A 278 15.20 -9.98 16.52
C ASN A 278 13.92 -9.61 17.29
N LYS A 279 13.55 -8.33 17.34
CA LYS A 279 12.36 -7.85 18.07
C LYS A 279 11.34 -7.22 17.13
N ILE A 280 10.11 -7.21 17.59
CA ILE A 280 8.98 -6.47 17.02
C ILE A 280 8.56 -5.43 18.04
N PRO A 281 8.21 -4.19 17.64
CA PRO A 281 7.65 -3.18 18.53
C PRO A 281 6.46 -3.70 19.33
N SER A 282 6.36 -3.27 20.57
CA SER A 282 5.26 -3.66 21.43
C SER A 282 3.92 -3.16 20.88
N PHE A 283 2.84 -3.94 21.04
CA PHE A 283 1.54 -3.60 20.44
C PHE A 283 0.98 -2.24 20.90
N HIS A 284 1.33 -1.77 22.10
CA HIS A 284 0.92 -0.45 22.59
C HIS A 284 1.59 0.72 21.83
N GLU A 285 2.63 0.45 21.06
CA GLU A 285 3.29 1.44 20.20
C GLU A 285 2.67 1.51 18.79
N TRP A 286 1.68 0.64 18.52
CA TRP A 286 1.05 0.59 17.22
C TRP A 286 0.00 1.69 17.08
N ASN A 287 -0.06 2.27 15.89
CA ASN A 287 -1.10 3.20 15.53
C ASN A 287 -2.35 2.42 15.14
N VAL A 288 -3.49 2.87 15.61
CA VAL A 288 -4.78 2.18 15.45
C VAL A 288 -5.81 3.15 14.92
N ASP A 289 -6.63 2.72 13.99
CA ASP A 289 -7.80 3.47 13.57
C ASP A 289 -9.07 2.62 13.54
N VAL A 290 -10.19 3.32 13.47
CA VAL A 290 -11.51 2.74 13.29
C VAL A 290 -12.31 3.57 12.30
N GLY A 291 -13.23 2.93 11.61
CA GLY A 291 -14.06 3.64 10.65
C GLY A 291 -15.34 2.92 10.30
N VAL A 292 -16.20 3.66 9.59
CA VAL A 292 -17.46 3.17 9.04
C VAL A 292 -17.62 3.70 7.63
N GLY A 293 -18.18 2.89 6.75
CA GLY A 293 -18.39 3.28 5.37
C GLY A 293 -19.49 2.52 4.67
N LEU A 294 -19.75 2.91 3.44
CA LEU A 294 -20.69 2.27 2.53
C LEU A 294 -19.97 1.92 1.23
N ASP A 295 -20.07 0.65 0.83
CA ASP A 295 -19.58 0.15 -0.46
C ASP A 295 -20.75 -0.19 -1.36
N ALA A 296 -20.86 0.51 -2.48
CA ALA A 296 -21.85 0.27 -3.52
C ALA A 296 -21.17 -0.25 -4.79
N GLY A 297 -20.89 -1.55 -4.82
CA GLY A 297 -20.18 -2.18 -5.95
C GLY A 297 -18.71 -1.77 -6.05
N ALA A 298 -18.37 -0.91 -7.01
CA ALA A 298 -17.00 -0.46 -7.26
C ALA A 298 -16.60 0.79 -6.46
N ILE A 299 -17.56 1.49 -5.83
CA ILE A 299 -17.30 2.73 -5.11
C ILE A 299 -17.57 2.54 -3.63
N GLY A 300 -16.58 2.87 -2.81
CA GLY A 300 -16.69 2.93 -1.35
C GLY A 300 -16.45 4.34 -0.82
N ALA A 301 -17.21 4.73 0.20
CA ALA A 301 -17.03 5.98 0.92
C ALA A 301 -16.96 5.68 2.43
N TYR A 302 -15.92 6.16 3.08
CA TYR A 302 -15.60 5.84 4.47
C TYR A 302 -15.32 7.08 5.28
N LEU A 303 -15.72 7.06 6.54
CA LEU A 303 -15.26 7.96 7.59
C LEU A 303 -14.36 7.13 8.51
N ALA A 304 -13.11 7.51 8.63
CA ALA A 304 -12.14 6.84 9.48
C ALA A 304 -11.45 7.83 10.43
N LYS A 305 -11.07 7.38 11.60
CA LYS A 305 -10.39 8.20 12.60
C LYS A 305 -9.27 7.41 13.26
N GLY A 306 -8.06 7.98 13.28
CA GLY A 306 -6.97 7.54 14.11
C GLY A 306 -7.31 7.68 15.59
N LEU A 307 -6.88 6.74 16.41
CA LEU A 307 -7.16 6.74 17.85
C LEU A 307 -6.13 7.54 18.65
N ASP A 308 -5.06 8.03 18.00
CA ASP A 308 -4.09 8.91 18.65
C ASP A 308 -4.67 10.29 18.91
N ASP A 309 -4.14 10.99 19.93
CA ASP A 309 -4.58 12.31 20.31
C ASP A 309 -4.39 13.33 19.17
N GLY A 310 -5.42 14.13 18.93
CA GLY A 310 -5.39 15.19 17.94
C GLY A 310 -5.81 14.77 16.52
N GLU A 311 -5.99 13.48 16.23
CA GLU A 311 -6.41 13.02 14.90
C GLU A 311 -7.87 13.43 14.60
N SER A 312 -8.07 13.97 13.40
CA SER A 312 -9.38 14.34 12.88
C SER A 312 -10.02 13.19 12.11
N VAL A 313 -11.35 13.20 12.01
CA VAL A 313 -12.05 12.26 11.12
C VAL A 313 -11.66 12.54 9.68
N LYS A 314 -11.22 11.50 8.97
CA LYS A 314 -10.85 11.55 7.55
C LYS A 314 -12.00 10.99 6.71
N PHE A 315 -12.31 11.67 5.61
CA PHE A 315 -13.23 11.16 4.59
C PHE A 315 -12.42 10.55 3.44
N VAL A 316 -12.68 9.28 3.17
CA VAL A 316 -11.95 8.50 2.17
C VAL A 316 -12.93 7.95 1.14
N VAL A 317 -12.63 8.12 -0.13
CA VAL A 317 -13.36 7.50 -1.25
C VAL A 317 -12.45 6.49 -1.93
N ARG A 318 -12.97 5.30 -2.19
CA ARG A 318 -12.27 4.22 -2.90
C ARG A 318 -13.04 3.83 -4.16
N LEU A 319 -12.32 3.56 -5.24
CA LEU A 319 -12.86 2.99 -6.48
C LEU A 319 -12.67 1.47 -6.56
N GLN A 320 -12.06 0.90 -5.56
CA GLN A 320 -11.90 -0.55 -5.38
C GLN A 320 -12.07 -0.88 -3.90
N ARG A 321 -12.41 -2.14 -3.61
CA ARG A 321 -12.41 -2.61 -2.22
C ARG A 321 -11.01 -2.59 -1.67
N ARG A 322 -10.91 -2.40 -0.36
CA ARG A 322 -9.60 -2.29 0.31
C ARG A 322 -8.76 -3.56 0.21
N PHE A 323 -9.38 -4.74 0.27
CA PHE A 323 -8.73 -6.04 0.07
C PHE A 323 -9.72 -7.17 -0.15
#